data_e3b631355877a8f4bf47d107876e0228
#
_entry.id   e3b631355877a8f4bf47d107876e0228
#
_cell.length_a   1.000
_cell.length_b   1.000
_cell.length_c   1.000
_cell.angle_alpha   90.00
_cell.angle_beta   90.00
_cell.angle_gamma   90.00
#
_symmetry.space_group_name_H-M   'P 1'
#
loop_
_entity.id
_entity.type
_entity.pdbx_description
1 polymer ?
#
loop_
_entity_poly.entity_id
_entity_poly.type
_entity_poly.pdbx_seq_one_letter_code
_entity_poly.pdbx_strand_id
1 'polypeptide(L)'
;TKHPMPFSRYQQGFKLVQSELQKGNSYLLNLTYPTEISGNLSLEQIFHQTNAPYKLWLQDQFVCFSPECFINIHDNRIFTYPMKGTINASLSDAENQLLTNEKEQREHYTIVDLMRNDLSMVAENIQVKKFRYIDRIKTQKGEILQTSSEIYGKLNENWQNQIGDILAKLLPAGSISGAPKEKTTQIIQQAEKQKRGYYTGIFGIFDGKTLQSAVAIRFISQLDEKFYFHSGGGITIHSNVQ
;
A
#
# COMPACT_ATOMS: atom_id res chain seq x y z
N THR A 1 11.04 -20.82 8.37
CA THR A 1 10.38 -21.62 7.33
C THR A 1 9.11 -20.92 6.88
N LYS A 2 8.69 -21.10 5.62
CA LYS A 2 7.45 -20.57 5.06
C LYS A 2 6.54 -21.72 4.69
N HIS A 3 5.27 -21.60 5.03
CA HIS A 3 4.23 -22.56 4.71
C HIS A 3 3.13 -21.86 3.89
N PRO A 4 3.33 -21.67 2.57
CA PRO A 4 2.37 -20.95 1.74
C PRO A 4 1.08 -21.74 1.59
N MET A 5 -0.01 -21.03 1.37
CA MET A 5 -1.29 -21.66 1.03
C MET A 5 -1.21 -22.49 -0.24
N PRO A 6 -2.09 -23.47 -0.44
CA PRO A 6 -2.14 -24.23 -1.69
C PRO A 6 -2.38 -23.33 -2.89
N PHE A 7 -1.61 -23.53 -3.96
CA PHE A 7 -1.71 -22.75 -5.21
C PHE A 7 -3.13 -22.76 -5.80
N SER A 8 -3.84 -23.88 -5.68
CA SER A 8 -5.24 -24.03 -6.15
C SER A 8 -6.18 -23.00 -5.51
N ARG A 9 -5.99 -22.67 -4.22
CA ARG A 9 -6.79 -21.65 -3.52
C ARG A 9 -6.46 -20.24 -4.02
N TYR A 10 -5.18 -19.94 -4.21
CA TYR A 10 -4.77 -18.67 -4.83
C TYR A 10 -5.37 -18.51 -6.22
N GLN A 11 -5.28 -19.57 -7.05
CA GLN A 11 -5.81 -19.59 -8.41
C GLN A 11 -7.32 -19.35 -8.47
N GLN A 12 -8.09 -19.88 -7.50
CA GLN A 12 -9.54 -19.61 -7.42
C GLN A 12 -9.83 -18.13 -7.19
N GLY A 13 -9.17 -17.51 -6.20
CA GLY A 13 -9.30 -16.08 -5.95
C GLY A 13 -8.87 -15.23 -7.14
N PHE A 14 -7.74 -15.57 -7.76
CA PHE A 14 -7.25 -14.88 -8.96
C PHE A 14 -8.24 -14.96 -10.13
N LYS A 15 -8.81 -16.13 -10.41
CA LYS A 15 -9.83 -16.30 -11.49
C LYS A 15 -11.08 -15.47 -11.24
N LEU A 16 -11.55 -15.39 -9.98
CA LEU A 16 -12.68 -14.53 -9.62
C LEU A 16 -12.33 -13.07 -9.90
N VAL A 17 -11.17 -12.60 -9.44
CA VAL A 17 -10.69 -11.23 -9.67
C VAL A 17 -10.59 -10.94 -11.16
N GLN A 18 -9.98 -11.80 -11.96
CA GLN A 18 -9.87 -11.61 -13.41
C GLN A 18 -11.25 -11.51 -14.10
N SER A 19 -12.21 -12.35 -13.70
CA SER A 19 -13.57 -12.26 -14.22
C SER A 19 -14.22 -10.90 -13.92
N GLU A 20 -14.03 -10.36 -12.71
CA GLU A 20 -14.60 -9.07 -12.33
C GLU A 20 -13.91 -7.89 -13.02
N LEU A 21 -12.59 -7.98 -13.25
CA LEU A 21 -11.84 -6.99 -14.03
C LEU A 21 -12.30 -6.99 -15.51
N GLN A 22 -12.52 -8.16 -16.10
CA GLN A 22 -13.03 -8.28 -17.48
C GLN A 22 -14.44 -7.71 -17.64
N LYS A 23 -15.28 -7.77 -16.60
CA LYS A 23 -16.61 -7.14 -16.56
C LYS A 23 -16.55 -5.62 -16.36
N GLY A 24 -15.36 -5.05 -16.11
CA GLY A 24 -15.19 -3.62 -15.81
C GLY A 24 -15.63 -3.22 -14.40
N ASN A 25 -15.81 -4.18 -13.48
CA ASN A 25 -16.22 -3.93 -12.10
C ASN A 25 -15.09 -3.34 -11.22
N SER A 26 -13.84 -3.48 -11.65
CA SER A 26 -12.66 -2.86 -11.07
C SER A 26 -11.59 -2.69 -12.15
N TYR A 27 -10.62 -1.79 -11.95
CA TYR A 27 -9.49 -1.57 -12.87
C TYR A 27 -8.20 -2.17 -12.33
N LEU A 28 -8.04 -2.09 -11.04
CA LEU A 28 -6.89 -2.58 -10.28
C LEU A 28 -7.36 -2.97 -8.90
N LEU A 29 -6.93 -4.11 -8.39
CA LEU A 29 -7.11 -4.48 -6.99
C LEU A 29 -5.89 -5.22 -6.46
N ASN A 30 -5.72 -5.18 -5.15
CA ASN A 30 -4.66 -5.91 -4.48
C ASN A 30 -5.24 -7.20 -3.87
N LEU A 31 -4.84 -8.35 -4.42
CA LEU A 31 -5.21 -9.68 -3.91
C LEU A 31 -4.14 -10.16 -2.94
N THR A 32 -4.55 -10.51 -1.71
CA THR A 32 -3.60 -10.83 -0.64
C THR A 32 -3.95 -12.13 0.07
N TYR A 33 -2.91 -12.82 0.53
CA TYR A 33 -3.08 -14.00 1.36
C TYR A 33 -1.99 -14.07 2.44
N PRO A 34 -2.34 -14.51 3.66
CA PRO A 34 -1.34 -14.77 4.68
C PRO A 34 -0.57 -16.06 4.37
N THR A 35 0.72 -16.03 4.67
CA THR A 35 1.59 -17.19 4.63
C THR A 35 2.00 -17.51 6.07
N GLU A 36 1.69 -18.71 6.57
CA GLU A 36 2.18 -19.15 7.87
C GLU A 36 3.70 -19.22 7.81
N ILE A 37 4.35 -18.66 8.82
CA ILE A 37 5.81 -18.67 8.96
C ILE A 37 6.20 -19.24 10.32
N SER A 38 7.28 -19.98 10.37
CA SER A 38 7.89 -20.46 11.61
C SER A 38 9.34 -20.00 11.73
N GLY A 39 9.72 -19.61 12.92
CA GLY A 39 11.05 -19.11 13.25
C GLY A 39 11.26 -19.13 14.77
N ASN A 40 12.43 -18.67 15.19
CA ASN A 40 12.85 -18.65 16.59
C ASN A 40 12.88 -17.23 17.19
N LEU A 41 12.33 -16.23 16.47
CA LEU A 41 12.27 -14.85 16.94
C LEU A 41 10.84 -14.49 17.35
N SER A 42 10.69 -13.79 18.47
CA SER A 42 9.44 -13.15 18.85
C SER A 42 9.13 -11.93 17.96
N LEU A 43 7.86 -11.47 17.97
CA LEU A 43 7.48 -10.22 17.27
C LEU A 43 8.30 -9.02 17.76
N GLU A 44 8.57 -8.95 19.06
CA GLU A 44 9.42 -7.92 19.68
C GLU A 44 10.83 -7.93 19.12
N GLN A 45 11.47 -9.11 19.08
CA GLN A 45 12.80 -9.26 18.52
C GLN A 45 12.86 -8.86 17.04
N ILE A 46 11.85 -9.28 16.26
CA ILE A 46 11.72 -8.88 14.85
C ILE A 46 11.59 -7.36 14.73
N PHE A 47 10.77 -6.74 15.60
CA PHE A 47 10.57 -5.29 15.59
C PHE A 47 11.86 -4.52 15.86
N HIS A 48 12.64 -4.93 16.84
CA HIS A 48 13.89 -4.25 17.20
C HIS A 48 15.01 -4.44 16.16
N GLN A 49 15.04 -5.58 15.48
CA GLN A 49 16.06 -5.89 14.46
C GLN A 49 15.76 -5.32 13.09
N THR A 50 14.53 -4.84 12.86
CA THR A 50 14.09 -4.37 11.52
C THR A 50 14.05 -2.85 11.47
N ASN A 51 14.61 -2.27 10.39
CA ASN A 51 14.51 -0.85 10.09
C ASN A 51 13.47 -0.61 8.99
N ALA A 52 12.61 0.38 9.22
CA ALA A 52 11.63 0.86 8.24
C ALA A 52 11.29 2.32 8.52
N PRO A 53 10.87 3.10 7.51
CA PRO A 53 10.42 4.48 7.71
C PRO A 53 9.28 4.61 8.72
N TYR A 54 8.35 3.66 8.65
CA TYR A 54 7.22 3.57 9.57
C TYR A 54 7.17 2.17 10.16
N LYS A 55 7.20 2.06 11.47
CA LYS A 55 7.10 0.76 12.15
C LYS A 55 6.17 0.85 13.34
N LEU A 56 5.40 -0.21 13.51
CA LEU A 56 4.48 -0.38 14.62
C LEU A 56 4.57 -1.80 15.16
N TRP A 57 4.61 -1.91 16.47
CA TRP A 57 4.44 -3.17 17.20
C TRP A 57 3.24 -3.03 18.13
N LEU A 58 2.28 -3.91 17.95
CA LEU A 58 1.18 -4.11 18.88
C LEU A 58 1.41 -5.46 19.56
N GLN A 59 1.69 -5.40 20.85
CA GLN A 59 2.10 -6.57 21.66
C GLN A 59 1.12 -7.74 21.45
N ASP A 60 1.66 -8.93 21.29
CA ASP A 60 0.96 -10.20 21.09
C ASP A 60 -0.02 -10.25 19.90
N GLN A 61 0.01 -9.24 19.03
CA GLN A 61 -0.88 -9.16 17.87
C GLN A 61 -0.13 -9.07 16.54
N PHE A 62 0.73 -8.05 16.36
CA PHE A 62 1.44 -7.90 15.10
C PHE A 62 2.64 -6.96 15.17
N VAL A 63 3.48 -7.06 14.15
CA VAL A 63 4.48 -6.04 13.79
C VAL A 63 4.27 -5.61 12.33
N CYS A 64 4.54 -4.34 12.07
CA CYS A 64 4.39 -3.72 10.76
C CYS A 64 5.62 -2.87 10.43
N PHE A 65 6.12 -2.94 9.18
CA PHE A 65 7.32 -2.26 8.69
C PHE A 65 7.05 -1.58 7.37
N SER A 66 6.21 -0.55 7.39
CA SER A 66 5.74 0.09 6.17
C SER A 66 6.79 1.00 5.53
N PRO A 67 7.00 0.91 4.23
CA PRO A 67 7.71 1.93 3.46
C PRO A 67 6.78 3.04 2.95
N GLU A 68 5.46 2.87 3.07
CA GLU A 68 4.45 3.66 2.37
C GLU A 68 3.75 4.64 3.31
N CYS A 69 3.92 5.94 3.05
CA CYS A 69 3.10 6.98 3.63
C CYS A 69 1.65 6.85 3.14
N PHE A 70 0.68 6.89 4.07
CA PHE A 70 -0.72 7.02 3.71
C PHE A 70 -1.04 8.46 3.36
N ILE A 71 -1.02 9.34 4.35
CA ILE A 71 -1.10 10.80 4.21
C ILE A 71 -0.25 11.47 5.28
N ASN A 72 0.28 12.64 4.94
CA ASN A 72 0.85 13.58 5.90
C ASN A 72 0.05 14.87 5.85
N ILE A 73 -0.15 15.52 7.01
CA ILE A 73 -0.79 16.83 7.09
C ILE A 73 0.11 17.77 7.89
N HIS A 74 0.44 18.90 7.30
CA HIS A 74 1.13 20.01 7.93
C HIS A 74 0.81 21.30 7.15
N ASP A 75 0.93 22.46 7.79
CA ASP A 75 0.71 23.77 7.17
C ASP A 75 -0.63 23.88 6.41
N ASN A 76 -1.71 23.32 6.98
CA ASN A 76 -3.03 23.23 6.38
C ASN A 76 -3.05 22.56 4.99
N ARG A 77 -2.10 21.67 4.73
CA ARG A 77 -2.02 20.88 3.49
C ARG A 77 -1.96 19.40 3.80
N ILE A 78 -2.66 18.63 2.99
CA ILE A 78 -2.61 17.18 2.99
C ILE A 78 -1.74 16.69 1.83
N PHE A 79 -0.85 15.77 2.10
CA PHE A 79 0.11 15.22 1.14
C PHE A 79 -0.04 13.72 1.02
N THR A 80 0.21 13.19 -0.17
CA THR A 80 0.38 11.76 -0.43
C THR A 80 1.51 11.54 -1.43
N TYR A 81 2.15 10.36 -1.36
CA TYR A 81 3.36 10.05 -2.12
C TYR A 81 3.21 8.70 -2.82
N PRO A 82 2.39 8.62 -3.90
CA PRO A 82 2.23 7.36 -4.62
C PRO A 82 3.54 6.89 -5.24
N MET A 83 3.82 5.61 -5.08
CA MET A 83 5.05 4.96 -5.55
C MET A 83 4.68 3.77 -6.45
N LYS A 84 5.31 3.69 -7.62
CA LYS A 84 5.19 2.55 -8.55
C LYS A 84 6.46 2.41 -9.37
N GLY A 85 6.80 1.16 -9.67
CA GLY A 85 8.00 0.85 -10.43
C GLY A 85 9.25 0.82 -9.56
N THR A 86 9.97 -0.28 -9.64
CA THR A 86 11.20 -0.51 -8.89
C THR A 86 12.19 -1.26 -9.76
N ILE A 87 13.45 -0.84 -9.75
CA ILE A 87 14.52 -1.50 -10.48
C ILE A 87 15.78 -1.56 -9.61
N ASN A 88 16.61 -2.57 -9.83
CA ASN A 88 17.92 -2.65 -9.16
C ASN A 88 18.82 -1.51 -9.66
N ALA A 89 19.34 -0.70 -8.72
CA ALA A 89 20.20 0.45 -9.07
C ALA A 89 21.56 0.06 -9.65
N SER A 90 22.00 -1.19 -9.53
CA SER A 90 23.26 -1.69 -10.08
C SER A 90 23.18 -2.03 -11.58
N LEU A 91 22.00 -2.06 -12.17
CA LEU A 91 21.86 -2.30 -13.60
C LEU A 91 22.36 -1.09 -14.40
N SER A 92 22.97 -1.38 -15.55
CA SER A 92 23.37 -0.32 -16.46
C SER A 92 22.15 0.47 -16.93
N ASP A 93 22.22 1.79 -16.87
CA ASP A 93 21.14 2.69 -17.29
C ASP A 93 19.79 2.45 -16.59
N ALA A 94 19.83 2.01 -15.30
CA ALA A 94 18.66 1.63 -14.51
C ALA A 94 17.60 2.74 -14.46
N GLU A 95 18.02 3.99 -14.31
CA GLU A 95 17.13 5.15 -14.23
C GLU A 95 16.34 5.34 -15.52
N ASN A 96 17.00 5.33 -16.67
CA ASN A 96 16.34 5.46 -17.97
C ASN A 96 15.42 4.26 -18.25
N GLN A 97 15.88 3.03 -17.95
CA GLN A 97 15.04 1.84 -18.08
C GLN A 97 13.74 1.96 -17.25
N LEU A 98 13.84 2.46 -16.02
CA LEU A 98 12.67 2.65 -15.16
C LEU A 98 11.76 3.76 -15.69
N LEU A 99 12.32 4.88 -16.14
CA LEU A 99 11.54 6.01 -16.65
C LEU A 99 10.87 5.74 -17.99
N THR A 100 11.48 4.94 -18.86
CA THR A 100 10.94 4.63 -20.20
C THR A 100 10.06 3.39 -20.25
N ASN A 101 9.99 2.59 -19.17
CA ASN A 101 9.13 1.41 -19.13
C ASN A 101 7.65 1.80 -19.19
N GLU A 102 7.00 1.50 -20.32
CA GLU A 102 5.61 1.88 -20.57
C GLU A 102 4.62 1.27 -19.59
N LYS A 103 4.86 0.03 -19.12
CA LYS A 103 3.99 -0.62 -18.13
C LYS A 103 4.04 0.14 -16.82
N GLU A 104 5.26 0.43 -16.33
CA GLU A 104 5.45 1.18 -15.07
C GLU A 104 4.90 2.62 -15.19
N GLN A 105 5.02 3.23 -16.36
CA GLN A 105 4.40 4.54 -16.62
C GLN A 105 2.88 4.49 -16.46
N ARG A 106 2.22 3.54 -17.13
CA ARG A 106 0.74 3.42 -17.08
C ARG A 106 0.25 3.15 -15.66
N GLU A 107 0.93 2.25 -14.93
CA GLU A 107 0.60 1.96 -13.54
C GLU A 107 0.79 3.19 -12.64
N HIS A 108 1.84 3.98 -12.89
CA HIS A 108 2.11 5.20 -12.13
C HIS A 108 1.08 6.30 -12.41
N TYR A 109 0.69 6.51 -13.67
CA TYR A 109 -0.40 7.44 -14.03
C TYR A 109 -1.70 7.04 -13.34
N THR A 110 -2.04 5.76 -13.35
CA THR A 110 -3.26 5.24 -12.72
C THR A 110 -3.27 5.51 -11.22
N ILE A 111 -2.17 5.26 -10.50
CA ILE A 111 -2.12 5.48 -9.05
C ILE A 111 -2.11 6.97 -8.70
N VAL A 112 -1.45 7.82 -9.49
CA VAL A 112 -1.47 9.27 -9.30
C VAL A 112 -2.87 9.83 -9.47
N ASP A 113 -3.60 9.41 -10.50
CA ASP A 113 -4.98 9.84 -10.73
C ASP A 113 -5.92 9.38 -9.61
N LEU A 114 -5.77 8.13 -9.17
CA LEU A 114 -6.52 7.60 -8.03
C LEU A 114 -6.27 8.42 -6.76
N MET A 115 -5.01 8.75 -6.44
CA MET A 115 -4.67 9.54 -5.26
C MET A 115 -5.16 10.99 -5.35
N ARG A 116 -5.15 11.58 -6.54
CA ARG A 116 -5.74 12.91 -6.78
C ARG A 116 -7.25 12.90 -6.50
N ASN A 117 -7.95 11.89 -7.00
CA ASN A 117 -9.39 11.72 -6.76
C ASN A 117 -9.67 11.51 -5.25
N ASP A 118 -8.88 10.69 -4.56
CA ASP A 118 -9.02 10.50 -3.12
C ASP A 118 -8.85 11.83 -2.37
N LEU A 119 -7.78 12.57 -2.62
CA LEU A 119 -7.56 13.86 -1.96
C LEU A 119 -8.65 14.89 -2.26
N SER A 120 -9.26 14.85 -3.46
CA SER A 120 -10.33 15.78 -3.83
C SER A 120 -11.61 15.63 -3.00
N MET A 121 -11.80 14.50 -2.32
CA MET A 121 -12.92 14.29 -1.41
C MET A 121 -12.80 15.08 -0.09
N VAL A 122 -11.59 15.53 0.26
CA VAL A 122 -11.29 16.13 1.57
C VAL A 122 -10.53 17.45 1.48
N ALA A 123 -10.00 17.82 0.32
CA ALA A 123 -9.16 18.99 0.12
C ALA A 123 -9.46 19.68 -1.21
N GLU A 124 -9.05 20.94 -1.31
CA GLU A 124 -9.18 21.78 -2.51
C GLU A 124 -7.81 22.02 -3.15
N ASN A 125 -7.82 22.53 -4.39
CA ASN A 125 -6.61 22.92 -5.12
C ASN A 125 -5.57 21.80 -5.19
N ILE A 126 -6.00 20.60 -5.57
CA ILE A 126 -5.14 19.43 -5.69
C ILE A 126 -4.09 19.66 -6.78
N GLN A 127 -2.82 19.48 -6.42
CA GLN A 127 -1.67 19.67 -7.32
C GLN A 127 -0.71 18.50 -7.24
N VAL A 128 -0.16 18.11 -8.39
CA VAL A 128 0.99 17.20 -8.49
C VAL A 128 2.24 18.08 -8.52
N LYS A 129 2.93 18.18 -7.37
CA LYS A 129 4.11 19.05 -7.22
C LYS A 129 5.35 18.47 -7.89
N LYS A 130 5.49 17.15 -7.78
CA LYS A 130 6.54 16.40 -8.46
C LYS A 130 5.92 15.15 -9.07
N PHE A 131 6.24 14.89 -10.33
CA PHE A 131 5.72 13.73 -11.05
C PHE A 131 6.85 12.79 -11.45
N ARG A 132 6.74 11.50 -11.10
CA ARG A 132 7.67 10.42 -11.43
C ARG A 132 9.14 10.77 -11.22
N TYR A 133 9.48 11.33 -10.07
CA TYR A 133 10.87 11.49 -9.68
C TYR A 133 11.43 10.16 -9.15
N ILE A 134 12.75 10.04 -9.23
CA ILE A 134 13.46 8.83 -8.78
C ILE A 134 13.86 8.97 -7.32
N ASP A 135 13.44 8.02 -6.51
CA ASP A 135 13.95 7.78 -5.16
C ASP A 135 14.97 6.65 -5.18
N ARG A 136 16.11 6.86 -4.55
CA ARG A 136 17.14 5.84 -4.34
C ARG A 136 17.02 5.27 -2.93
N ILE A 137 16.71 4.00 -2.85
CA ILE A 137 16.41 3.32 -1.58
C ILE A 137 17.48 2.28 -1.29
N LYS A 138 18.14 2.41 -0.13
CA LYS A 138 19.07 1.40 0.38
C LYS A 138 18.32 0.24 0.99
N THR A 139 18.65 -0.97 0.59
CA THR A 139 18.11 -2.22 1.13
C THR A 139 19.24 -3.12 1.64
N GLN A 140 18.91 -4.17 2.37
CA GLN A 140 19.91 -5.16 2.80
C GLN A 140 20.60 -5.89 1.63
N LYS A 141 19.98 -5.91 0.44
CA LYS A 141 20.51 -6.58 -0.76
C LYS A 141 21.14 -5.63 -1.78
N GLY A 142 21.35 -4.37 -1.41
CA GLY A 142 21.85 -3.33 -2.31
C GLY A 142 20.87 -2.16 -2.44
N GLU A 143 21.05 -1.35 -3.47
CA GLU A 143 20.20 -0.19 -3.74
C GLU A 143 19.18 -0.48 -4.84
N ILE A 144 18.02 0.10 -4.68
CA ILE A 144 16.95 0.10 -5.68
C ILE A 144 16.56 1.52 -6.05
N LEU A 145 16.14 1.72 -7.29
CA LEU A 145 15.48 2.94 -7.74
C LEU A 145 13.98 2.70 -7.77
N GLN A 146 13.22 3.70 -7.33
CA GLN A 146 11.76 3.66 -7.33
C GLN A 146 11.21 4.98 -7.88
N THR A 147 10.15 4.93 -8.69
CA THR A 147 9.46 6.17 -9.09
C THR A 147 8.40 6.54 -8.07
N SER A 148 8.40 7.83 -7.71
CA SER A 148 7.48 8.44 -6.75
C SER A 148 6.86 9.70 -7.33
N SER A 149 5.70 10.11 -6.83
CA SER A 149 5.13 11.43 -7.09
C SER A 149 4.74 12.10 -5.78
N GLU A 150 4.73 13.42 -5.74
CA GLU A 150 4.26 14.21 -4.60
C GLU A 150 2.99 14.95 -5.00
N ILE A 151 1.89 14.64 -4.32
CA ILE A 151 0.58 15.24 -4.54
C ILE A 151 0.15 15.92 -3.25
N TYR A 152 -0.41 17.11 -3.34
CA TYR A 152 -0.97 17.79 -2.19
C TYR A 152 -2.26 18.52 -2.51
N GLY A 153 -3.06 18.82 -1.47
CA GLY A 153 -4.23 19.68 -1.51
C GLY A 153 -4.28 20.59 -0.31
N LYS A 154 -5.07 21.66 -0.38
CA LYS A 154 -5.31 22.59 0.72
C LYS A 154 -6.50 22.10 1.55
N LEU A 155 -6.33 21.94 2.85
CA LEU A 155 -7.39 21.66 3.81
C LEU A 155 -8.05 22.97 4.29
N ASN A 156 -9.26 22.85 4.83
CA ASN A 156 -9.90 23.97 5.52
C ASN A 156 -9.16 24.31 6.83
N GLU A 157 -9.41 25.49 7.38
CA GLU A 157 -8.72 25.97 8.58
C GLU A 157 -9.04 25.18 9.86
N ASN A 158 -10.16 24.45 9.89
CA ASN A 158 -10.63 23.66 11.03
C ASN A 158 -10.42 22.15 10.84
N TRP A 159 -9.54 21.72 9.96
CA TRP A 159 -9.33 20.31 9.60
C TRP A 159 -8.96 19.45 10.83
N GLN A 160 -8.32 20.01 11.84
CA GLN A 160 -7.92 19.28 13.06
C GLN A 160 -9.13 18.66 13.77
N ASN A 161 -10.25 19.38 13.79
CA ASN A 161 -11.50 18.90 14.38
C ASN A 161 -12.25 17.89 13.50
N GLN A 162 -11.82 17.75 12.25
CA GLN A 162 -12.42 16.87 11.24
C GLN A 162 -11.51 15.72 10.83
N ILE A 163 -10.42 15.47 11.57
CA ILE A 163 -9.43 14.46 11.21
C ILE A 163 -10.03 13.05 11.05
N GLY A 164 -10.99 12.70 11.91
CA GLY A 164 -11.71 11.42 11.80
C GLY A 164 -12.52 11.31 10.50
N ASP A 165 -13.22 12.37 10.10
CA ASP A 165 -14.00 12.41 8.86
C ASP A 165 -13.10 12.38 7.63
N ILE A 166 -11.96 13.09 7.67
CA ILE A 166 -10.94 13.06 6.61
C ILE A 166 -10.45 11.62 6.41
N LEU A 167 -10.05 10.95 7.49
CA LEU A 167 -9.57 9.57 7.43
C LEU A 167 -10.66 8.60 6.95
N ALA A 168 -11.90 8.74 7.44
CA ALA A 168 -13.02 7.88 7.05
C ALA A 168 -13.34 7.98 5.55
N LYS A 169 -13.29 9.20 4.97
CA LYS A 169 -13.50 9.42 3.53
C LYS A 169 -12.38 8.83 2.67
N LEU A 170 -11.14 8.88 3.14
CA LEU A 170 -9.99 8.37 2.41
C LEU A 170 -9.83 6.85 2.49
N LEU A 171 -10.42 6.20 3.50
CA LEU A 171 -10.33 4.75 3.69
C LEU A 171 -11.36 3.99 2.84
N PRO A 172 -11.02 2.75 2.42
CA PRO A 172 -9.70 2.14 2.53
C PRO A 172 -8.66 2.82 1.64
N ALA A 173 -7.37 2.69 1.99
CA ALA A 173 -6.28 3.27 1.21
C ALA A 173 -6.34 2.77 -0.25
N GLY A 174 -6.46 3.70 -1.22
CA GLY A 174 -6.66 3.36 -2.63
C GLY A 174 -5.49 2.57 -3.22
N SER A 175 -4.25 2.84 -2.77
CA SER A 175 -3.04 2.13 -3.20
C SER A 175 -3.07 0.63 -2.87
N ILE A 176 -3.82 0.22 -1.84
CA ILE A 176 -3.88 -1.16 -1.33
C ILE A 176 -5.23 -1.83 -1.63
N SER A 177 -6.30 -1.09 -1.78
CA SER A 177 -7.59 -1.63 -2.18
C SER A 177 -7.70 -1.71 -3.70
N GLY A 178 -7.56 -0.59 -4.39
CA GLY A 178 -7.81 -0.41 -5.81
C GLY A 178 -8.98 0.55 -6.07
N ALA A 179 -9.49 0.54 -7.30
CA ALA A 179 -10.55 1.42 -7.74
C ALA A 179 -11.56 0.74 -8.67
N PRO A 180 -12.86 1.10 -8.58
CA PRO A 180 -13.54 1.93 -7.58
C PRO A 180 -13.56 1.26 -6.19
N LYS A 181 -13.39 2.02 -5.11
CA LYS A 181 -13.16 1.48 -3.75
C LYS A 181 -14.24 0.50 -3.28
N GLU A 182 -15.51 0.90 -3.33
CA GLU A 182 -16.61 0.09 -2.81
C GLU A 182 -16.72 -1.26 -3.53
N LYS A 183 -16.78 -1.25 -4.85
CA LYS A 183 -16.91 -2.48 -5.65
C LYS A 183 -15.67 -3.36 -5.52
N THR A 184 -14.51 -2.74 -5.50
CA THR A 184 -13.24 -3.45 -5.37
C THR A 184 -13.11 -4.15 -4.02
N THR A 185 -13.53 -3.53 -2.91
CA THR A 185 -13.53 -4.18 -1.59
C THR A 185 -14.48 -5.37 -1.52
N GLN A 186 -15.65 -5.30 -2.16
CA GLN A 186 -16.57 -6.44 -2.26
C GLN A 186 -15.92 -7.61 -3.02
N ILE A 187 -15.25 -7.35 -4.14
CA ILE A 187 -14.53 -8.35 -4.92
C ILE A 187 -13.40 -9.00 -4.08
N ILE A 188 -12.62 -8.18 -3.38
CA ILE A 188 -11.55 -8.65 -2.48
C ILE A 188 -12.12 -9.61 -1.42
N GLN A 189 -13.20 -9.24 -0.75
CA GLN A 189 -13.83 -10.07 0.28
C GLN A 189 -14.29 -11.42 -0.28
N GLN A 190 -14.87 -11.43 -1.49
CA GLN A 190 -15.30 -12.64 -2.16
C GLN A 190 -14.13 -13.54 -2.60
N ALA A 191 -13.03 -12.95 -3.06
CA ALA A 191 -11.85 -13.65 -3.54
C ALA A 191 -11.03 -14.24 -2.38
N GLU A 192 -10.73 -13.43 -1.36
CA GLU A 192 -9.89 -13.81 -0.24
C GLU A 192 -10.61 -14.72 0.77
N LYS A 193 -11.91 -14.51 0.96
CA LYS A 193 -12.76 -15.24 1.93
C LYS A 193 -12.20 -15.24 3.35
N GLN A 194 -11.51 -14.16 3.71
CA GLN A 194 -10.90 -13.95 5.02
C GLN A 194 -10.86 -12.46 5.35
N LYS A 195 -10.79 -12.15 6.64
CA LYS A 195 -10.63 -10.77 7.11
C LYS A 195 -9.14 -10.37 7.07
N ARG A 196 -8.83 -9.17 6.60
CA ARG A 196 -7.48 -8.63 6.65
C ARG A 196 -7.08 -8.13 8.05
N GLY A 197 -8.05 -7.87 8.94
CA GLY A 197 -7.81 -7.30 10.26
C GLY A 197 -7.12 -5.93 10.15
N TYR A 198 -6.01 -5.76 10.86
CA TYR A 198 -5.19 -4.56 10.80
C TYR A 198 -4.32 -4.44 9.54
N TYR A 199 -4.07 -5.56 8.86
CA TYR A 199 -3.31 -5.56 7.61
C TYR A 199 -4.03 -4.75 6.53
N THR A 200 -3.30 -3.90 5.81
CA THR A 200 -3.83 -2.91 4.85
C THR A 200 -4.68 -1.79 5.46
N GLY A 201 -4.76 -1.71 6.77
CA GLY A 201 -5.26 -0.53 7.48
C GLY A 201 -4.22 0.60 7.49
N ILE A 202 -4.42 1.55 8.37
CA ILE A 202 -3.50 2.68 8.56
C ILE A 202 -3.11 2.81 10.04
N PHE A 203 -1.95 3.41 10.28
CA PHE A 203 -1.52 3.85 11.60
C PHE A 203 -0.77 5.17 11.48
N GLY A 204 -0.71 5.92 12.55
CA GLY A 204 -0.04 7.22 12.52
C GLY A 204 -0.05 7.95 13.85
N ILE A 205 0.50 9.15 13.84
CA ILE A 205 0.56 10.05 14.99
C ILE A 205 -0.07 11.38 14.58
N PHE A 206 -1.03 11.82 15.37
CA PHE A 206 -1.64 13.14 15.29
C PHE A 206 -1.34 13.90 16.59
N ASP A 207 -0.65 15.03 16.49
CA ASP A 207 -0.24 15.87 17.63
C ASP A 207 -1.14 17.11 17.84
N GLY A 208 -2.28 17.17 17.14
CA GLY A 208 -3.20 18.32 17.15
C GLY A 208 -2.84 19.40 16.10
N LYS A 209 -1.68 19.33 15.46
CA LYS A 209 -1.22 20.29 14.43
C LYS A 209 -0.75 19.60 13.15
N THR A 210 -0.18 18.41 13.28
CA THR A 210 0.33 17.63 12.17
C THR A 210 -0.15 16.19 12.25
N LEU A 211 -0.28 15.54 11.11
CA LEU A 211 -0.51 14.10 11.01
C LEU A 211 0.60 13.47 10.18
N GLN A 212 1.18 12.40 10.71
CA GLN A 212 2.03 11.49 9.95
C GLN A 212 1.40 10.10 10.00
N SER A 213 1.13 9.51 8.85
CA SER A 213 0.48 8.20 8.80
C SER A 213 1.04 7.31 7.70
N ALA A 214 0.89 6.01 7.88
CA ALA A 214 1.38 4.98 7.00
C ALA A 214 0.34 3.90 6.76
N VAL A 215 0.45 3.20 5.63
CA VAL A 215 -0.35 2.02 5.32
C VAL A 215 0.25 0.81 6.04
N ALA A 216 -0.58 -0.02 6.68
CA ALA A 216 -0.12 -1.20 7.43
C ALA A 216 0.20 -2.37 6.50
N ILE A 217 1.37 -2.33 5.88
CA ILE A 217 1.93 -3.37 5.00
C ILE A 217 3.30 -3.83 5.50
N ARG A 218 3.90 -4.86 4.88
CA ARG A 218 5.09 -5.55 5.42
C ARG A 218 4.82 -6.04 6.83
N PHE A 219 3.79 -6.87 6.95
CA PHE A 219 3.05 -7.13 8.16
C PHE A 219 3.19 -8.59 8.58
N ILE A 220 3.47 -8.82 9.86
CA ILE A 220 3.46 -10.15 10.48
C ILE A 220 2.47 -10.11 11.62
N SER A 221 1.39 -10.89 11.54
CA SER A 221 0.46 -11.09 12.65
C SER A 221 0.77 -12.34 13.44
N GLN A 222 0.32 -12.36 14.68
CA GLN A 222 0.28 -13.54 15.55
C GLN A 222 -1.18 -13.92 15.79
N LEU A 223 -1.49 -15.18 15.58
CA LEU A 223 -2.78 -15.78 15.87
C LEU A 223 -2.55 -17.20 16.39
N ASP A 224 -3.10 -17.54 17.54
CA ASP A 224 -3.00 -18.88 18.16
C ASP A 224 -1.54 -19.39 18.20
N GLU A 225 -0.61 -18.55 18.69
CA GLU A 225 0.83 -18.79 18.78
C GLU A 225 1.54 -19.00 17.43
N LYS A 226 0.85 -18.84 16.31
CA LYS A 226 1.43 -18.93 14.97
C LYS A 226 1.64 -17.53 14.37
N PHE A 227 2.68 -17.41 13.56
CA PHE A 227 2.97 -16.18 12.83
C PHE A 227 2.52 -16.28 11.37
N TYR A 228 1.96 -15.20 10.86
CA TYR A 228 1.50 -15.07 9.49
C TYR A 228 2.09 -13.82 8.84
N PHE A 229 2.89 -14.03 7.81
CA PHE A 229 3.35 -12.95 6.95
C PHE A 229 2.29 -12.63 5.91
N HIS A 230 1.81 -11.39 5.90
CA HIS A 230 0.81 -10.92 4.97
C HIS A 230 1.48 -10.32 3.74
N SER A 231 1.10 -10.80 2.57
CA SER A 231 1.59 -10.32 1.29
C SER A 231 0.52 -10.41 0.22
N GLY A 232 0.68 -9.63 -0.83
CA GLY A 232 -0.22 -9.60 -1.96
C GLY A 232 0.39 -8.91 -3.16
N GLY A 233 -0.35 -8.86 -4.24
CA GLY A 233 0.04 -8.19 -5.47
C GLY A 233 -1.13 -7.48 -6.13
N GLY A 234 -0.82 -6.39 -6.82
CA GLY A 234 -1.77 -5.69 -7.67
C GLY A 234 -2.14 -6.54 -8.87
N ILE A 235 -3.43 -6.79 -9.04
CA ILE A 235 -3.97 -7.53 -10.18
C ILE A 235 -4.68 -6.57 -11.11
N THR A 236 -4.31 -6.60 -12.38
CA THR A 236 -4.94 -5.88 -13.48
C THR A 236 -5.48 -6.86 -14.52
N ILE A 237 -6.20 -6.38 -15.50
CA ILE A 237 -6.72 -7.21 -16.61
C ILE A 237 -5.60 -7.96 -17.37
N HIS A 238 -4.37 -7.45 -17.34
CA HIS A 238 -3.20 -8.03 -18.00
C HIS A 238 -2.38 -8.98 -17.13
N SER A 239 -2.78 -9.17 -15.86
CA SER A 239 -2.06 -10.06 -14.95
C SER A 239 -2.32 -11.53 -15.29
N ASN A 240 -1.26 -12.34 -15.19
CA ASN A 240 -1.32 -13.79 -15.40
C ASN A 240 -0.99 -14.54 -14.12
N VAL A 241 -1.59 -15.71 -13.94
CA VAL A 241 -1.39 -16.63 -12.81
C VAL A 241 -0.30 -17.65 -13.13
N GLN A 242 0.90 -17.23 -13.39
CA GLN A 242 2.03 -18.17 -13.61
C GLN A 242 2.89 -18.28 -12.35
#